data_26ca1820fc150c440f040138f278503f
#
_entry.id   26ca1820fc150c440f040138f278503f
#
_cell.length_a   1.000
_cell.length_b   1.000
_cell.length_c   1.000
_cell.angle_alpha   90.00
_cell.angle_beta   90.00
_cell.angle_gamma   90.00
#
_symmetry.space_group_name_H-M   'P 1'
#
loop_
_entity.id
_entity.type
_entity.pdbx_description
1 polymer ?
#
loop_
_entity_poly.entity_id
_entity_poly.type
_entity_poly.pdbx_seq_one_letter_code
_entity_poly.pdbx_strand_id
1 'polypeptide(L)'
;MATALLMASLWLPLAASASQPTPPATSGNTPIRVGVYVSPPFVMTDRSGDYTGLAVELWEKAAQDLGWHYQYVKLPTIHKLVDALQNKDIDVALTNLTVNKSRAKRINFTQPWSRGGLRIMIYDEGRTKTGFWAVIEGLSRSGYLLTYAWIIAVIIAATCLLTIFDRRFDENFPARWRDGIAESFYTVMSVVTSGKPASRKNLFGWLGRIWQGIWLVCGLAVLAFVTSSVTSVMTTLSLTGQINSVADLAGKSVAVREGSTGEAYANLVGLDTQHFDNLDGAVAALQSNKVSAIIGDGPVLEYYQHTNQGSGVAVVGRTFSPENYGFGLQLHSTMTKPLTVELLGLEKGGYLDGLRKKYFGKP
;
A
#
# COMPACT_ATOMS: atom_id res chain seq x y z
N MET A 1 61.33 -11.53 89.33
CA MET A 1 61.23 -10.09 89.14
C MET A 1 61.50 -9.80 87.68
N ALA A 2 60.51 -9.50 86.89
CA ALA A 2 60.58 -8.76 85.67
C ALA A 2 59.17 -8.74 85.07
N THR A 3 58.57 -7.60 85.09
CA THR A 3 57.25 -7.23 84.56
C THR A 3 57.26 -7.18 83.07
N ALA A 4 56.39 -7.94 82.37
CA ALA A 4 56.15 -7.87 80.93
C ALA A 4 54.89 -7.00 80.64
N LEU A 5 55.08 -5.84 79.97
CA LEU A 5 54.05 -4.99 79.49
C LEU A 5 53.46 -5.58 78.16
N LEU A 6 52.16 -5.90 78.17
CA LEU A 6 51.43 -6.24 77.02
C LEU A 6 50.90 -4.95 76.32
N MET A 7 51.42 -4.62 75.16
CA MET A 7 50.85 -3.60 74.24
C MET A 7 49.77 -4.27 73.38
N ALA A 8 48.53 -3.95 73.65
CA ALA A 8 47.39 -4.33 72.78
C ALA A 8 47.24 -3.28 71.71
N SER A 9 47.59 -3.62 70.49
CA SER A 9 47.33 -2.79 69.31
C SER A 9 45.86 -2.96 68.84
N LEU A 10 45.04 -1.91 68.99
CA LEU A 10 43.70 -1.80 68.43
C LEU A 10 43.80 -1.63 66.91
N TRP A 11 43.39 -2.65 66.14
CA TRP A 11 43.13 -2.52 64.73
C TRP A 11 41.67 -2.09 64.56
N LEU A 12 41.42 -0.83 64.21
CA LEU A 12 40.14 -0.36 63.66
C LEU A 12 40.06 -0.68 62.17
N PRO A 13 39.01 -1.35 61.66
CA PRO A 13 38.80 -1.48 60.24
C PRO A 13 38.32 -0.14 59.68
N LEU A 14 39.09 0.45 58.78
CA LEU A 14 38.66 1.58 57.94
C LEU A 14 37.62 1.08 57.00
N ALA A 15 36.35 1.36 57.28
CA ALA A 15 35.24 1.11 56.34
C ALA A 15 35.38 2.10 55.19
N ALA A 16 35.91 1.61 54.06
CA ALA A 16 35.85 2.31 52.79
C ALA A 16 34.39 2.38 52.33
N SER A 17 33.74 3.53 52.57
CA SER A 17 32.46 3.84 51.93
C SER A 17 32.67 3.89 50.43
N ALA A 18 32.28 2.81 49.73
CA ALA A 18 32.12 2.83 48.29
C ALA A 18 31.02 3.85 47.96
N SER A 19 31.41 5.04 47.55
CA SER A 19 30.50 6.01 46.98
C SER A 19 29.90 5.40 45.69
N GLN A 20 28.62 5.04 45.76
CA GLN A 20 27.85 4.72 44.55
C GLN A 20 27.93 5.92 43.64
N PRO A 21 28.16 5.72 42.31
CA PRO A 21 28.11 6.81 41.37
C PRO A 21 26.67 7.34 41.35
N THR A 22 26.48 8.51 41.91
CA THR A 22 25.25 9.29 41.78
C THR A 22 24.98 9.46 40.27
N PRO A 23 23.75 9.19 39.78
CA PRO A 23 23.40 9.52 38.40
C PRO A 23 23.67 11.01 38.19
N PRO A 24 24.21 11.44 37.04
CA PRO A 24 24.46 12.85 36.80
C PRO A 24 23.13 13.60 36.93
N ALA A 25 23.01 14.43 37.95
CA ALA A 25 21.92 15.36 38.07
C ALA A 25 21.91 16.23 36.83
N THR A 26 20.85 16.20 36.07
CA THR A 26 20.61 17.10 34.93
C THR A 26 20.50 18.51 35.52
N SER A 27 21.61 19.22 35.56
CA SER A 27 21.65 20.60 35.99
C SER A 27 21.05 21.45 34.88
N GLY A 28 19.86 21.97 35.12
CA GLY A 28 19.22 22.98 34.26
C GLY A 28 17.75 22.65 34.00
N ASN A 29 16.92 23.56 34.45
CA ASN A 29 15.45 23.55 34.34
C ASN A 29 14.98 23.75 32.84
N THR A 30 15.82 23.41 31.85
CA THR A 30 15.48 23.51 30.44
C THR A 30 14.85 22.20 29.95
N PRO A 31 13.61 22.23 29.43
CA PRO A 31 12.96 21.04 28.93
C PRO A 31 13.70 20.47 27.73
N ILE A 32 13.72 19.16 27.61
CA ILE A 32 14.26 18.44 26.45
C ILE A 32 13.43 18.81 25.23
N ARG A 33 14.08 19.28 24.16
CA ARG A 33 13.40 19.62 22.91
C ARG A 33 13.25 18.37 22.05
N VAL A 34 12.00 17.90 21.92
CA VAL A 34 11.67 16.69 21.18
C VAL A 34 11.11 17.09 19.82
N GLY A 35 11.91 16.97 18.78
CA GLY A 35 11.45 17.19 17.41
C GLY A 35 10.51 16.07 16.97
N VAL A 36 9.35 16.45 16.44
CA VAL A 36 8.34 15.51 15.94
C VAL A 36 8.07 15.69 14.47
N TYR A 37 7.99 14.59 13.74
CA TYR A 37 7.50 14.54 12.36
C TYR A 37 6.28 13.61 12.31
N VAL A 38 5.15 14.14 11.82
CA VAL A 38 3.87 13.40 11.75
C VAL A 38 3.99 12.28 10.73
N SER A 39 3.85 11.04 11.19
CA SER A 39 3.92 9.82 10.40
C SER A 39 3.04 8.74 11.05
N PRO A 40 1.73 8.72 10.76
CA PRO A 40 0.82 7.73 11.33
C PRO A 40 1.22 6.29 11.00
N PRO A 41 1.04 5.32 11.93
CA PRO A 41 0.49 5.44 13.26
C PRO A 41 1.54 5.74 14.36
N PHE A 42 2.78 6.06 13.99
CA PHE A 42 3.86 6.28 14.95
C PHE A 42 3.77 7.64 15.64
N VAL A 43 3.51 8.69 14.87
CA VAL A 43 3.25 10.06 15.36
C VAL A 43 2.02 10.60 14.65
N MET A 44 1.00 10.93 15.40
CA MET A 44 -0.28 11.49 14.94
C MET A 44 -0.57 12.75 15.75
N THR A 45 -1.53 13.53 15.26
CA THR A 45 -2.10 14.66 15.99
C THR A 45 -3.57 14.36 16.24
N ASP A 46 -4.02 14.47 17.46
CA ASP A 46 -5.43 14.31 17.80
C ASP A 46 -6.26 15.57 17.48
N ARG A 47 -7.56 15.55 17.85
CA ARG A 47 -8.48 16.67 17.61
C ARG A 47 -8.18 17.91 18.46
N SER A 48 -7.49 17.74 19.59
CA SER A 48 -7.06 18.84 20.48
C SER A 48 -5.74 19.47 20.02
N GLY A 49 -5.03 18.82 19.07
CA GLY A 49 -3.74 19.27 18.60
C GLY A 49 -2.57 18.59 19.34
N ASP A 50 -2.86 17.69 20.27
CA ASP A 50 -1.85 16.96 21.01
C ASP A 50 -1.29 15.81 20.19
N TYR A 51 -0.02 15.47 20.45
CA TYR A 51 0.62 14.36 19.76
C TYR A 51 0.24 13.03 20.42
N THR A 52 0.01 12.02 19.58
CA THR A 52 -0.29 10.64 19.97
C THR A 52 0.35 9.68 18.98
N GLY A 53 0.29 8.39 19.22
CA GLY A 53 0.85 7.36 18.35
C GLY A 53 1.87 6.49 19.06
N LEU A 54 2.25 5.38 18.41
CA LEU A 54 3.10 4.37 19.03
C LEU A 54 4.43 4.96 19.54
N ALA A 55 5.10 5.78 18.74
CA ALA A 55 6.37 6.38 19.10
C ALA A 55 6.22 7.43 20.19
N VAL A 56 5.10 8.18 20.17
CA VAL A 56 4.80 9.21 21.17
C VAL A 56 4.54 8.55 22.52
N GLU A 57 3.65 7.57 22.61
CA GLU A 57 3.33 6.88 23.86
C GLU A 57 4.56 6.15 24.44
N LEU A 58 5.40 5.58 23.57
CA LEU A 58 6.65 4.94 24.00
C LEU A 58 7.64 5.96 24.58
N TRP A 59 7.76 7.13 23.95
CA TRP A 59 8.59 8.22 24.44
C TRP A 59 8.08 8.76 25.76
N GLU A 60 6.78 9.05 25.87
CA GLU A 60 6.16 9.61 27.07
C GLU A 60 6.33 8.69 28.26
N LYS A 61 6.15 7.38 28.07
CA LYS A 61 6.39 6.39 29.12
C LYS A 61 7.87 6.38 29.55
N ALA A 62 8.80 6.35 28.59
CA ALA A 62 10.23 6.37 28.90
C ALA A 62 10.65 7.68 29.59
N ALA A 63 10.14 8.82 29.14
CA ALA A 63 10.44 10.11 29.76
C ALA A 63 9.86 10.21 31.17
N GLN A 64 8.67 9.67 31.42
CA GLN A 64 8.05 9.59 32.74
C GLN A 64 8.92 8.75 33.70
N ASP A 65 9.37 7.55 33.28
CA ASP A 65 10.15 6.63 34.10
C ASP A 65 11.55 7.19 34.39
N LEU A 66 12.09 8.00 33.45
CA LEU A 66 13.38 8.69 33.64
C LEU A 66 13.26 10.06 34.34
N GLY A 67 12.05 10.53 34.66
CA GLY A 67 11.82 11.83 35.29
C GLY A 67 12.19 13.03 34.39
N TRP A 68 12.08 12.89 33.08
CA TRP A 68 12.48 13.92 32.14
C TRP A 68 11.29 14.86 31.79
N HIS A 69 11.58 16.17 31.80
CA HIS A 69 10.66 17.20 31.29
C HIS A 69 11.03 17.53 29.85
N TYR A 70 10.02 17.63 28.97
CA TYR A 70 10.22 17.84 27.53
C TYR A 70 9.16 18.77 26.95
N GLN A 71 9.46 19.26 25.75
CA GLN A 71 8.53 20.00 24.91
C GLN A 71 8.65 19.53 23.46
N TYR A 72 7.52 19.46 22.76
CA TYR A 72 7.50 19.08 21.35
C TYR A 72 7.79 20.26 20.43
N VAL A 73 8.59 19.98 19.37
CA VAL A 73 8.91 20.92 18.28
C VAL A 73 8.52 20.25 16.95
N LYS A 74 7.52 20.78 16.25
CA LYS A 74 7.08 20.23 14.97
C LYS A 74 8.08 20.51 13.86
N LEU A 75 8.49 19.50 13.11
CA LEU A 75 9.36 19.61 11.93
C LEU A 75 8.60 19.20 10.68
N PRO A 76 8.78 19.92 9.55
CA PRO A 76 7.98 19.68 8.34
C PRO A 76 8.39 18.43 7.56
N THR A 77 9.68 18.04 7.59
CA THR A 77 10.19 16.86 6.86
C THR A 77 11.15 16.05 7.71
N ILE A 78 11.36 14.78 7.33
CA ILE A 78 12.35 13.90 7.97
C ILE A 78 13.77 14.47 7.83
N HIS A 79 14.05 15.11 6.70
CA HIS A 79 15.35 15.75 6.46
C HIS A 79 15.61 16.86 7.48
N LYS A 80 14.64 17.78 7.64
CA LYS A 80 14.71 18.86 8.63
C LYS A 80 14.82 18.34 10.06
N LEU A 81 14.18 17.21 10.37
CA LEU A 81 14.28 16.59 11.67
C LEU A 81 15.71 16.10 11.98
N VAL A 82 16.37 15.46 10.99
CA VAL A 82 17.77 15.02 11.13
C VAL A 82 18.73 16.20 11.17
N ASP A 83 18.50 17.22 10.37
CA ASP A 83 19.32 18.44 10.37
C ASP A 83 19.23 19.18 11.71
N ALA A 84 18.02 19.31 12.28
CA ALA A 84 17.80 19.96 13.56
C ALA A 84 18.52 19.22 14.72
N LEU A 85 18.61 17.87 14.66
CA LEU A 85 19.46 17.11 15.60
C LEU A 85 20.95 17.42 15.42
N GLN A 86 21.41 17.44 14.17
CA GLN A 86 22.82 17.71 13.86
C GLN A 86 23.22 19.14 14.27
N ASN A 87 22.34 20.11 14.06
CA ASN A 87 22.54 21.51 14.43
C ASN A 87 22.30 21.78 15.91
N LYS A 88 21.86 20.78 16.68
CA LYS A 88 21.50 20.89 18.10
C LYS A 88 20.32 21.82 18.38
N ASP A 89 19.42 22.00 17.42
CA ASP A 89 18.17 22.74 17.59
C ASP A 89 17.13 21.92 18.39
N ILE A 90 17.21 20.59 18.31
CA ILE A 90 16.44 19.62 19.09
C ILE A 90 17.37 18.59 19.71
N ASP A 91 16.91 17.92 20.76
CA ASP A 91 17.71 16.96 21.54
C ASP A 91 17.35 15.51 21.19
N VAL A 92 16.07 15.25 20.82
CA VAL A 92 15.55 13.96 20.44
C VAL A 92 14.69 14.10 19.18
N ALA A 93 14.81 13.15 18.26
CA ALA A 93 13.93 13.03 17.09
C ALA A 93 12.94 11.89 17.29
N LEU A 94 11.66 12.22 17.26
CA LEU A 94 10.54 11.33 17.53
C LEU A 94 9.74 11.10 16.26
N THR A 95 9.92 9.93 15.66
CA THR A 95 9.15 9.38 14.53
C THR A 95 9.62 7.93 14.31
N ASN A 96 9.11 7.24 13.27
CA ASN A 96 9.66 5.98 12.78
C ASN A 96 10.98 6.21 12.02
N LEU A 97 11.98 6.73 12.72
CA LEU A 97 13.26 7.09 12.09
C LEU A 97 14.10 5.84 11.84
N THR A 98 14.29 5.51 10.57
CA THR A 98 15.10 4.36 10.17
C THR A 98 16.56 4.54 10.56
N VAL A 99 17.11 3.57 11.25
CA VAL A 99 18.54 3.46 11.59
C VAL A 99 19.29 3.02 10.33
N ASN A 100 20.07 3.91 9.74
CA ASN A 100 20.89 3.61 8.57
C ASN A 100 22.28 4.26 8.67
N LYS A 101 23.21 3.79 7.82
CA LYS A 101 24.61 4.23 7.82
C LYS A 101 24.78 5.73 7.59
N SER A 102 23.98 6.33 6.71
CA SER A 102 24.08 7.76 6.39
C SER A 102 23.70 8.62 7.59
N ARG A 103 22.59 8.31 8.25
CA ARG A 103 22.12 9.03 9.44
C ARG A 103 23.01 8.76 10.66
N ALA A 104 23.47 7.51 10.86
CA ALA A 104 24.32 7.13 11.99
C ALA A 104 25.69 7.82 11.99
N LYS A 105 26.15 8.38 10.87
CA LYS A 105 27.33 9.25 10.80
C LYS A 105 27.08 10.66 11.33
N ARG A 106 25.82 11.09 11.39
CA ARG A 106 25.42 12.47 11.72
C ARG A 106 24.74 12.58 13.09
N ILE A 107 24.06 11.52 13.53
CA ILE A 107 23.28 11.48 14.76
C ILE A 107 23.46 10.13 15.45
N ASN A 108 23.19 10.08 16.76
CA ASN A 108 23.08 8.84 17.52
C ASN A 108 21.66 8.26 17.41
N PHE A 109 21.55 6.96 17.67
CA PHE A 109 20.27 6.25 17.77
C PHE A 109 20.18 5.47 19.07
N THR A 110 18.96 5.30 19.56
CA THR A 110 18.66 4.29 20.59
C THR A 110 18.74 2.89 19.99
N GLN A 111 18.66 1.87 20.85
CA GLN A 111 18.28 0.53 20.39
C GLN A 111 17.01 0.62 19.57
N PRO A 112 16.92 -0.10 18.43
CA PRO A 112 15.69 -0.16 17.65
C PRO A 112 14.52 -0.73 18.47
N TRP A 113 13.40 -0.04 18.45
CA TRP A 113 12.18 -0.43 19.18
C TRP A 113 11.11 -1.01 18.25
N SER A 114 11.24 -0.88 16.91
CA SER A 114 10.33 -1.49 15.95
C SER A 114 11.04 -1.84 14.65
N ARG A 115 10.41 -2.71 13.89
CA ARG A 115 10.88 -3.15 12.57
C ARG A 115 9.84 -2.81 11.51
N GLY A 116 10.31 -2.55 10.31
CA GLY A 116 9.50 -2.30 9.14
C GLY A 116 10.27 -2.61 7.86
N GLY A 117 9.95 -1.88 6.83
CA GLY A 117 10.60 -1.95 5.54
C GLY A 117 9.74 -1.26 4.50
N LEU A 118 10.26 -1.10 3.31
CA LEU A 118 9.57 -0.40 2.24
C LEU A 118 8.49 -1.28 1.61
N ARG A 119 7.39 -0.65 1.21
CA ARG A 119 6.31 -1.23 0.41
C ARG A 119 5.90 -0.29 -0.70
N ILE A 120 5.08 -0.79 -1.60
CA ILE A 120 4.53 -0.05 -2.74
C ILE A 120 3.04 0.15 -2.49
N MET A 121 2.56 1.39 -2.65
CA MET A 121 1.14 1.70 -2.69
C MET A 121 0.78 2.15 -4.11
N ILE A 122 -0.33 1.66 -4.62
CA ILE A 122 -0.88 1.99 -5.94
C ILE A 122 -2.29 2.51 -5.80
N TYR A 123 -2.75 3.22 -6.83
CA TYR A 123 -4.16 3.53 -7.00
C TYR A 123 -4.83 2.37 -7.75
N ASP A 124 -5.76 1.72 -7.11
CA ASP A 124 -6.46 0.55 -7.63
C ASP A 124 -7.98 0.81 -7.68
N GLU A 125 -8.38 1.70 -8.57
CA GLU A 125 -9.79 1.99 -8.83
C GLU A 125 -10.55 0.76 -9.35
N GLY A 126 -9.83 -0.21 -9.90
CA GLY A 126 -10.39 -1.42 -10.50
C GLY A 126 -10.69 -2.56 -9.52
N ARG A 127 -10.11 -2.56 -8.31
CA ARG A 127 -10.39 -3.62 -7.33
C ARG A 127 -11.79 -3.55 -6.73
N THR A 128 -12.44 -2.38 -6.80
CA THR A 128 -13.85 -2.20 -6.44
C THR A 128 -14.80 -2.67 -7.55
N LYS A 129 -14.34 -2.79 -8.79
CA LYS A 129 -15.12 -3.28 -9.94
C LYS A 129 -14.62 -4.65 -10.40
N THR A 130 -14.62 -5.63 -9.49
CA THR A 130 -14.34 -7.03 -9.85
C THR A 130 -15.51 -7.65 -10.60
N GLY A 131 -15.25 -8.44 -11.64
CA GLY A 131 -16.25 -9.22 -12.37
C GLY A 131 -16.71 -8.60 -13.67
N PHE A 132 -17.98 -8.81 -13.97
CA PHE A 132 -18.61 -8.47 -15.24
C PHE A 132 -18.45 -7.00 -15.68
N TRP A 133 -18.55 -6.05 -14.75
CA TRP A 133 -18.41 -4.61 -15.02
C TRP A 133 -17.01 -4.18 -15.45
N ALA A 134 -15.96 -4.83 -14.92
CA ALA A 134 -14.59 -4.57 -15.35
C ALA A 134 -14.35 -4.99 -16.80
N VAL A 135 -14.98 -6.11 -17.21
CA VAL A 135 -14.91 -6.58 -18.61
C VAL A 135 -15.63 -5.61 -19.55
N ILE A 136 -16.82 -5.12 -19.16
CA ILE A 136 -17.57 -4.14 -19.98
C ILE A 136 -16.77 -2.84 -20.15
N GLU A 137 -16.17 -2.33 -19.07
CA GLU A 137 -15.35 -1.13 -19.13
C GLU A 137 -14.10 -1.35 -19.98
N GLY A 138 -13.45 -2.52 -19.85
CA GLY A 138 -12.32 -2.91 -20.69
C GLY A 138 -12.69 -2.98 -22.17
N LEU A 139 -13.85 -3.56 -22.51
CA LEU A 139 -14.38 -3.61 -23.88
C LEU A 139 -14.69 -2.21 -24.42
N SER A 140 -15.20 -1.32 -23.55
CA SER A 140 -15.46 0.08 -23.90
C SER A 140 -14.17 0.83 -24.26
N ARG A 141 -13.17 0.73 -23.40
CA ARG A 141 -11.86 1.39 -23.58
C ARG A 141 -11.10 0.85 -24.81
N SER A 142 -11.28 -0.42 -25.13
CA SER A 142 -10.66 -1.07 -26.30
C SER A 142 -11.41 -0.81 -27.61
N GLY A 143 -12.53 -0.06 -27.59
CA GLY A 143 -13.31 0.28 -28.79
C GLY A 143 -14.21 -0.85 -29.31
N TYR A 144 -14.29 -2.00 -28.64
CA TYR A 144 -15.09 -3.13 -29.09
C TYR A 144 -16.61 -2.90 -29.01
N LEU A 145 -17.09 -1.94 -28.22
CA LEU A 145 -18.53 -1.71 -28.07
C LEU A 145 -19.23 -1.37 -29.39
N LEU A 146 -18.58 -0.61 -30.29
CA LEU A 146 -19.13 -0.30 -31.59
C LEU A 146 -19.28 -1.56 -32.45
N THR A 147 -18.29 -2.45 -32.42
CA THR A 147 -18.33 -3.73 -33.13
C THR A 147 -19.44 -4.64 -32.59
N TYR A 148 -19.64 -4.70 -31.27
CA TYR A 148 -20.75 -5.43 -30.67
C TYR A 148 -22.11 -4.85 -31.08
N ALA A 149 -22.25 -3.50 -31.13
CA ALA A 149 -23.47 -2.85 -31.62
C ALA A 149 -23.76 -3.24 -33.07
N TRP A 150 -22.74 -3.29 -33.94
CA TRP A 150 -22.88 -3.79 -35.31
C TRP A 150 -23.29 -5.26 -35.38
N ILE A 151 -22.70 -6.13 -34.56
CA ILE A 151 -23.08 -7.55 -34.51
C ILE A 151 -24.55 -7.69 -34.10
N ILE A 152 -25.01 -6.96 -33.09
CA ILE A 152 -26.42 -6.95 -32.67
C ILE A 152 -27.33 -6.45 -33.79
N ALA A 153 -26.96 -5.37 -34.49
CA ALA A 153 -27.72 -4.84 -35.63
C ALA A 153 -27.83 -5.87 -36.76
N VAL A 154 -26.74 -6.59 -37.07
CA VAL A 154 -26.74 -7.67 -38.06
C VAL A 154 -27.66 -8.82 -37.65
N ILE A 155 -27.62 -9.24 -36.37
CA ILE A 155 -28.50 -10.29 -35.81
C ILE A 155 -29.98 -9.87 -35.95
N ILE A 156 -30.32 -8.64 -35.61
CA ILE A 156 -31.67 -8.10 -35.72
C ILE A 156 -32.11 -8.09 -37.20
N ALA A 157 -31.27 -7.57 -38.11
CA ALA A 157 -31.54 -7.54 -39.52
C ALA A 157 -31.74 -8.95 -40.12
N ALA A 158 -30.87 -9.88 -39.75
CA ALA A 158 -30.98 -11.29 -40.15
C ALA A 158 -32.28 -11.93 -39.64
N THR A 159 -32.66 -11.67 -38.38
CA THR A 159 -33.93 -12.15 -37.81
C THR A 159 -35.13 -11.60 -38.56
N CYS A 160 -35.15 -10.30 -38.84
CA CYS A 160 -36.24 -9.67 -39.61
C CYS A 160 -36.33 -10.22 -41.02
N LEU A 161 -35.20 -10.31 -41.75
CA LEU A 161 -35.15 -10.86 -43.08
C LEU A 161 -35.61 -12.32 -43.12
N LEU A 162 -35.15 -13.14 -42.19
CA LEU A 162 -35.56 -14.54 -42.08
C LEU A 162 -37.05 -14.65 -41.80
N THR A 163 -37.59 -13.83 -40.88
CA THR A 163 -39.03 -13.80 -40.58
C THR A 163 -39.88 -13.45 -41.76
N ILE A 164 -39.50 -12.42 -42.54
CA ILE A 164 -40.21 -12.01 -43.74
C ILE A 164 -40.16 -13.11 -44.80
N PHE A 165 -38.98 -13.70 -45.01
CA PHE A 165 -38.76 -14.77 -45.96
C PHE A 165 -39.58 -16.01 -45.62
N ASP A 166 -39.48 -16.54 -44.41
CA ASP A 166 -40.19 -17.73 -43.98
C ASP A 166 -41.69 -17.54 -44.01
N ARG A 167 -42.21 -16.35 -43.67
CA ARG A 167 -43.63 -16.02 -43.76
C ARG A 167 -44.14 -16.01 -45.19
N ARG A 168 -43.26 -15.73 -46.16
CA ARG A 168 -43.64 -15.69 -47.59
C ARG A 168 -43.60 -17.05 -48.24
N PHE A 169 -42.73 -17.96 -47.79
CA PHE A 169 -42.41 -19.19 -48.50
C PHE A 169 -42.71 -20.48 -47.72
N ASP A 170 -42.95 -20.42 -46.41
CA ASP A 170 -43.25 -21.59 -45.58
C ASP A 170 -44.69 -21.52 -45.06
N GLU A 171 -45.58 -22.41 -45.59
CA GLU A 171 -47.00 -22.49 -45.20
C GLU A 171 -47.19 -22.89 -43.73
N ASN A 172 -46.22 -23.56 -43.12
CA ASN A 172 -46.25 -23.99 -41.70
C ASN A 172 -45.66 -22.94 -40.74
N PHE A 173 -45.22 -21.77 -41.21
CA PHE A 173 -44.64 -20.73 -40.40
C PHE A 173 -45.72 -20.01 -39.55
N PRO A 174 -45.44 -19.66 -38.27
CA PRO A 174 -46.43 -19.03 -37.38
C PRO A 174 -47.03 -17.77 -38.01
N ALA A 175 -48.40 -17.72 -38.10
CA ALA A 175 -49.13 -16.60 -38.68
C ALA A 175 -49.00 -15.30 -37.83
N ARG A 176 -48.79 -15.42 -36.50
CA ARG A 176 -48.61 -14.26 -35.60
C ARG A 176 -47.20 -13.70 -35.71
N TRP A 177 -47.05 -12.38 -35.84
CA TRP A 177 -45.75 -11.73 -35.94
C TRP A 177 -44.80 -12.03 -34.77
N ARG A 178 -45.31 -12.02 -33.55
CA ARG A 178 -44.51 -12.29 -32.33
C ARG A 178 -43.90 -13.68 -32.33
N ASP A 179 -44.69 -14.68 -32.68
CA ASP A 179 -44.26 -16.09 -32.69
C ASP A 179 -43.27 -16.32 -33.84
N GLY A 180 -43.49 -15.70 -35.00
CA GLY A 180 -42.58 -15.77 -36.13
C GLY A 180 -41.22 -15.12 -35.88
N ILE A 181 -41.19 -13.95 -35.25
CA ILE A 181 -39.94 -13.29 -34.88
C ILE A 181 -39.18 -14.13 -33.86
N ALA A 182 -39.87 -14.71 -32.85
CA ALA A 182 -39.25 -15.57 -31.86
C ALA A 182 -38.62 -16.83 -32.45
N GLU A 183 -39.31 -17.47 -33.42
CA GLU A 183 -38.81 -18.64 -34.15
C GLU A 183 -37.60 -18.32 -35.00
N SER A 184 -37.66 -17.21 -35.75
CA SER A 184 -36.54 -16.76 -36.57
C SER A 184 -35.35 -16.33 -35.73
N PHE A 185 -35.57 -15.63 -34.60
CA PHE A 185 -34.52 -15.27 -33.65
C PHE A 185 -33.87 -16.52 -33.05
N TYR A 186 -34.65 -17.52 -32.62
CA TYR A 186 -34.11 -18.78 -32.14
C TYR A 186 -33.23 -19.46 -33.19
N THR A 187 -33.67 -19.46 -34.45
CA THR A 187 -32.90 -20.03 -35.56
C THR A 187 -31.58 -19.31 -35.78
N VAL A 188 -31.60 -17.96 -35.85
CA VAL A 188 -30.38 -17.14 -36.01
C VAL A 188 -29.44 -17.37 -34.86
N MET A 189 -29.93 -17.33 -33.60
CA MET A 189 -29.12 -17.57 -32.42
C MET A 189 -28.56 -19.00 -32.35
N SER A 190 -29.32 -20.00 -32.76
CA SER A 190 -28.85 -21.40 -32.87
C SER A 190 -27.66 -21.53 -33.83
N VAL A 191 -27.70 -20.85 -34.97
CA VAL A 191 -26.58 -20.81 -35.91
C VAL A 191 -25.36 -20.10 -35.29
N VAL A 192 -25.56 -18.96 -34.65
CA VAL A 192 -24.47 -18.16 -34.06
C VAL A 192 -23.81 -18.89 -32.88
N THR A 193 -24.59 -19.58 -32.01
CA THR A 193 -24.07 -20.14 -30.75
C THR A 193 -23.61 -21.59 -30.86
N SER A 194 -24.34 -22.43 -31.60
CA SER A 194 -24.10 -23.88 -31.68
C SER A 194 -23.64 -24.39 -33.04
N GLY A 195 -23.62 -23.54 -34.05
CA GLY A 195 -23.25 -23.92 -35.43
C GLY A 195 -24.18 -24.98 -36.03
N LYS A 196 -25.36 -25.23 -35.44
CA LYS A 196 -26.33 -26.18 -35.97
C LYS A 196 -27.52 -25.43 -36.56
N PRO A 197 -27.83 -25.61 -37.85
CA PRO A 197 -29.06 -25.07 -38.41
C PRO A 197 -30.25 -25.73 -37.76
N ALA A 198 -31.32 -24.97 -37.52
CA ALA A 198 -32.60 -25.56 -37.13
C ALA A 198 -33.02 -26.55 -38.20
N SER A 199 -33.65 -27.68 -37.80
CA SER A 199 -34.10 -28.72 -38.69
C SER A 199 -35.30 -28.19 -39.51
N ARG A 200 -35.02 -27.51 -40.65
CA ARG A 200 -36.02 -26.94 -41.57
C ARG A 200 -36.03 -27.68 -42.91
N LYS A 201 -37.16 -27.76 -43.53
CA LYS A 201 -37.30 -28.25 -44.90
C LYS A 201 -36.51 -27.33 -45.85
N ASN A 202 -35.63 -27.94 -46.67
CA ASN A 202 -34.90 -27.20 -47.72
C ASN A 202 -35.84 -26.72 -48.79
N LEU A 203 -36.25 -25.45 -48.70
CA LEU A 203 -37.12 -24.81 -49.69
C LEU A 203 -36.44 -24.60 -51.05
N PHE A 204 -35.10 -24.51 -51.11
CA PHE A 204 -34.31 -24.19 -52.31
C PHE A 204 -33.27 -25.27 -52.67
N GLY A 205 -33.47 -26.49 -52.26
CA GLY A 205 -32.60 -27.60 -52.65
C GLY A 205 -31.11 -27.37 -52.31
N TRP A 206 -30.22 -27.56 -53.29
CA TRP A 206 -28.78 -27.45 -53.11
C TRP A 206 -28.29 -26.02 -52.81
N LEU A 207 -28.94 -24.98 -53.44
CA LEU A 207 -28.63 -23.57 -53.21
C LEU A 207 -28.94 -23.16 -51.75
N GLY A 208 -30.04 -23.62 -51.18
CA GLY A 208 -30.38 -23.40 -49.77
C GLY A 208 -29.36 -23.99 -48.82
N ARG A 209 -28.76 -25.17 -49.14
CA ARG A 209 -27.71 -25.78 -48.35
C ARG A 209 -26.41 -24.99 -48.37
N ILE A 210 -25.99 -24.46 -49.53
CA ILE A 210 -24.81 -23.62 -49.65
C ILE A 210 -25.00 -22.34 -48.82
N TRP A 211 -26.18 -21.70 -48.93
CA TRP A 211 -26.53 -20.51 -48.18
C TRP A 211 -26.49 -20.75 -46.66
N GLN A 212 -27.03 -21.87 -46.19
CA GLN A 212 -26.92 -22.28 -44.81
C GLN A 212 -25.45 -22.50 -44.37
N GLY A 213 -24.63 -23.08 -45.24
CA GLY A 213 -23.18 -23.25 -44.99
C GLY A 213 -22.45 -21.91 -44.79
N ILE A 214 -22.74 -20.91 -45.60
CA ILE A 214 -22.20 -19.55 -45.47
C ILE A 214 -22.60 -18.94 -44.12
N TRP A 215 -23.90 -19.05 -43.73
CA TRP A 215 -24.38 -18.55 -42.45
C TRP A 215 -23.74 -19.24 -41.24
N LEU A 216 -23.46 -20.55 -41.34
CA LEU A 216 -22.75 -21.29 -40.32
C LEU A 216 -21.31 -20.75 -40.12
N VAL A 217 -20.60 -20.51 -41.21
CA VAL A 217 -19.24 -19.91 -41.18
C VAL A 217 -19.28 -18.51 -40.55
N CYS A 218 -20.24 -17.67 -40.97
CA CYS A 218 -20.44 -16.34 -40.38
C CYS A 218 -20.74 -16.41 -38.88
N GLY A 219 -21.64 -17.33 -38.45
CA GLY A 219 -21.96 -17.52 -37.02
C GLY A 219 -20.74 -17.95 -36.19
N LEU A 220 -19.97 -18.91 -36.72
CA LEU A 220 -18.74 -19.35 -36.07
C LEU A 220 -17.69 -18.22 -35.95
N ALA A 221 -17.57 -17.39 -37.01
CA ALA A 221 -16.69 -16.22 -37.01
C ALA A 221 -17.09 -15.19 -35.92
N VAL A 222 -18.39 -14.92 -35.77
CA VAL A 222 -18.91 -14.04 -34.71
C VAL A 222 -18.58 -14.62 -33.32
N LEU A 223 -18.82 -15.90 -33.10
CA LEU A 223 -18.51 -16.55 -31.82
C LEU A 223 -17.01 -16.48 -31.50
N ALA A 224 -16.16 -16.78 -32.49
CA ALA A 224 -14.71 -16.69 -32.36
C ALA A 224 -14.25 -15.26 -32.03
N PHE A 225 -14.83 -14.25 -32.70
CA PHE A 225 -14.53 -12.85 -32.43
C PHE A 225 -14.94 -12.43 -31.01
N VAL A 226 -16.15 -12.81 -30.55
CA VAL A 226 -16.61 -12.52 -29.19
C VAL A 226 -15.68 -13.16 -28.16
N THR A 227 -15.37 -14.43 -28.32
CA THR A 227 -14.47 -15.15 -27.40
C THR A 227 -13.08 -14.53 -27.39
N SER A 228 -12.51 -14.24 -28.55
CA SER A 228 -11.18 -13.63 -28.69
C SER A 228 -11.11 -12.25 -28.06
N SER A 229 -12.12 -11.37 -28.32
CA SER A 229 -12.12 -10.01 -27.77
C SER A 229 -12.28 -10.00 -26.24
N VAL A 230 -13.14 -10.84 -25.67
CA VAL A 230 -13.30 -10.97 -24.23
C VAL A 230 -12.00 -11.51 -23.61
N THR A 231 -11.42 -12.56 -24.19
CA THR A 231 -10.15 -13.12 -23.71
C THR A 231 -9.01 -12.09 -23.79
N SER A 232 -8.91 -11.34 -24.89
CA SER A 232 -7.91 -10.28 -25.05
C SER A 232 -8.04 -9.21 -23.98
N VAL A 233 -9.26 -8.73 -23.70
CA VAL A 233 -9.52 -7.75 -22.64
C VAL A 233 -9.19 -8.32 -21.27
N MET A 234 -9.61 -9.55 -20.96
CA MET A 234 -9.29 -10.20 -19.69
C MET A 234 -7.79 -10.40 -19.50
N THR A 235 -7.07 -10.81 -20.56
CA THR A 235 -5.61 -10.94 -20.52
C THR A 235 -4.95 -9.58 -20.34
N THR A 236 -5.40 -8.55 -21.04
CA THR A 236 -4.89 -7.19 -20.89
C THR A 236 -5.14 -6.67 -19.47
N LEU A 237 -6.33 -6.84 -18.91
CA LEU A 237 -6.65 -6.48 -17.52
C LEU A 237 -5.78 -7.25 -16.51
N SER A 238 -5.40 -8.47 -16.82
CA SER A 238 -4.53 -9.29 -15.97
C SER A 238 -3.05 -8.91 -16.09
N LEU A 239 -2.59 -8.47 -17.27
CA LEU A 239 -1.18 -8.19 -17.55
C LEU A 239 -0.82 -6.70 -17.46
N THR A 240 -1.71 -5.81 -17.84
CA THR A 240 -1.48 -4.37 -17.91
C THR A 240 -1.93 -3.66 -16.65
N GLY A 241 -1.16 -3.72 -15.60
CA GLY A 241 -1.37 -2.80 -14.50
C GLY A 241 -1.06 -3.30 -13.11
N GLN A 242 -0.70 -4.54 -12.94
CA GLN A 242 -0.37 -5.01 -11.60
C GLN A 242 1.09 -4.70 -11.26
N ILE A 243 1.30 -3.51 -10.70
CA ILE A 243 2.54 -3.26 -9.96
C ILE A 243 2.48 -4.14 -8.71
N ASN A 244 3.30 -5.18 -8.67
CA ASN A 244 3.41 -6.09 -7.52
C ASN A 244 4.83 -6.11 -6.94
N SER A 245 5.79 -5.54 -7.66
CA SER A 245 7.20 -5.51 -7.28
C SER A 245 7.88 -4.23 -7.74
N VAL A 246 9.07 -3.98 -7.22
CA VAL A 246 9.91 -2.84 -7.66
C VAL A 246 10.28 -2.94 -9.14
N ALA A 247 10.43 -4.17 -9.67
CA ALA A 247 10.75 -4.37 -11.09
C ALA A 247 9.67 -3.82 -12.03
N ASP A 248 8.41 -3.82 -11.60
CA ASP A 248 7.26 -3.32 -12.37
C ASP A 248 7.19 -1.79 -12.42
N LEU A 249 8.06 -1.10 -11.66
CA LEU A 249 8.17 0.36 -11.60
C LEU A 249 9.15 0.93 -12.63
N ALA A 250 9.89 0.10 -13.35
CA ALA A 250 10.82 0.55 -14.38
C ALA A 250 10.10 1.41 -15.44
N GLY A 251 10.62 2.63 -15.67
CA GLY A 251 10.03 3.60 -16.61
C GLY A 251 8.74 4.28 -16.13
N LYS A 252 8.35 4.09 -14.86
CA LYS A 252 7.20 4.74 -14.25
C LYS A 252 7.66 5.79 -13.24
N SER A 253 6.95 6.91 -13.16
CA SER A 253 7.17 7.92 -12.13
C SER A 253 6.58 7.46 -10.80
N VAL A 254 7.35 7.56 -9.72
CA VAL A 254 6.97 7.15 -8.37
C VAL A 254 7.04 8.32 -7.40
N ALA A 255 6.07 8.39 -6.48
CA ALA A 255 6.11 9.34 -5.39
C ALA A 255 6.93 8.80 -4.22
N VAL A 256 7.74 9.66 -3.64
CA VAL A 256 8.54 9.39 -2.44
C VAL A 256 8.43 10.57 -1.47
N ARG A 257 8.57 10.31 -0.16
CA ARG A 257 8.66 11.40 0.81
C ARG A 257 10.09 11.92 0.87
N GLU A 258 10.23 13.25 0.91
CA GLU A 258 11.53 13.93 0.98
C GLU A 258 12.34 13.50 2.22
N GLY A 259 13.59 13.12 2.02
CA GLY A 259 14.51 12.66 3.07
C GLY A 259 14.20 11.27 3.61
N SER A 260 13.27 10.52 2.99
CA SER A 260 12.94 9.16 3.40
C SER A 260 13.94 8.12 2.86
N THR A 261 13.90 6.93 3.45
CA THR A 261 14.62 5.76 2.92
C THR A 261 14.01 5.26 1.61
N GLY A 262 12.71 5.50 1.39
CA GLY A 262 12.04 5.23 0.12
C GLY A 262 12.62 6.04 -1.02
N GLU A 263 12.89 7.33 -0.81
CA GLU A 263 13.59 8.19 -1.77
C GLU A 263 15.01 7.67 -2.06
N ALA A 264 15.78 7.40 -0.99
CA ALA A 264 17.14 6.90 -1.15
C ALA A 264 17.19 5.58 -1.92
N TYR A 265 16.22 4.68 -1.67
CA TYR A 265 16.09 3.42 -2.39
C TYR A 265 15.69 3.62 -3.85
N ALA A 266 14.67 4.44 -4.13
CA ALA A 266 14.21 4.72 -5.48
C ALA A 266 15.32 5.32 -6.35
N ASN A 267 16.10 6.25 -5.79
CA ASN A 267 17.26 6.84 -6.45
C ASN A 267 18.38 5.79 -6.70
N LEU A 268 18.61 4.89 -5.73
CA LEU A 268 19.61 3.82 -5.87
C LEU A 268 19.29 2.87 -7.04
N VAL A 269 18.01 2.55 -7.25
CA VAL A 269 17.55 1.65 -8.32
C VAL A 269 17.20 2.38 -9.61
N GLY A 270 17.39 3.71 -9.66
CA GLY A 270 17.23 4.52 -10.87
C GLY A 270 15.78 4.76 -11.30
N LEU A 271 14.83 4.82 -10.35
CA LEU A 271 13.46 5.17 -10.65
C LEU A 271 13.28 6.68 -10.84
N ASP A 272 12.33 7.06 -11.70
CA ASP A 272 11.89 8.46 -11.81
C ASP A 272 11.06 8.84 -10.59
N THR A 273 11.54 9.81 -9.79
CA THR A 273 10.96 10.16 -8.49
C THR A 273 10.35 11.55 -8.46
N GLN A 274 9.16 11.67 -7.86
CA GLN A 274 8.56 12.93 -7.46
C GLN A 274 8.52 13.02 -5.93
N HIS A 275 8.99 14.15 -5.39
CA HIS A 275 9.15 14.36 -3.96
C HIS A 275 7.95 15.05 -3.34
N PHE A 276 7.54 14.57 -2.16
CA PHE A 276 6.42 15.10 -1.39
C PHE A 276 6.80 15.23 0.08
N ASP A 277 6.33 16.29 0.74
CA ASP A 277 6.59 16.52 2.17
C ASP A 277 5.84 15.52 3.06
N ASN A 278 4.65 15.08 2.62
CA ASN A 278 3.76 14.21 3.38
C ASN A 278 3.08 13.16 2.50
N LEU A 279 2.46 12.16 3.15
CA LEU A 279 1.80 11.07 2.45
C LEU A 279 0.52 11.51 1.72
N ASP A 280 -0.24 12.46 2.29
CA ASP A 280 -1.50 12.91 1.68
C ASP A 280 -1.27 13.56 0.32
N GLY A 281 -0.22 14.38 0.20
CA GLY A 281 0.19 14.98 -1.09
C GLY A 281 0.61 13.91 -2.11
N ALA A 282 1.35 12.90 -1.68
CA ALA A 282 1.74 11.78 -2.52
C ALA A 282 0.51 10.95 -2.99
N VAL A 283 -0.46 10.71 -2.10
CA VAL A 283 -1.70 10.01 -2.43
C VAL A 283 -2.57 10.83 -3.38
N ALA A 284 -2.68 12.14 -3.20
CA ALA A 284 -3.40 13.00 -4.14
C ALA A 284 -2.77 12.97 -5.54
N ALA A 285 -1.43 12.96 -5.64
CA ALA A 285 -0.72 12.79 -6.90
C ALA A 285 -0.96 11.41 -7.53
N LEU A 286 -1.00 10.35 -6.71
CA LEU A 286 -1.30 8.99 -7.15
C LEU A 286 -2.74 8.88 -7.70
N GLN A 287 -3.73 9.42 -6.98
CA GLN A 287 -5.14 9.43 -7.40
C GLN A 287 -5.38 10.25 -8.68
N SER A 288 -4.60 11.32 -8.88
CA SER A 288 -4.64 12.13 -10.11
C SER A 288 -3.80 11.56 -11.26
N ASN A 289 -3.25 10.34 -11.11
CA ASN A 289 -2.39 9.67 -12.10
C ASN A 289 -1.13 10.48 -12.49
N LYS A 290 -0.67 11.41 -11.64
CA LYS A 290 0.61 12.11 -11.83
C LYS A 290 1.79 11.20 -11.56
N VAL A 291 1.63 10.24 -10.66
CA VAL A 291 2.58 9.17 -10.36
C VAL A 291 1.89 7.81 -10.44
N SER A 292 2.65 6.77 -10.76
CA SER A 292 2.12 5.41 -10.92
C SER A 292 2.08 4.61 -9.62
N ALA A 293 2.90 4.98 -8.64
CA ALA A 293 2.99 4.32 -7.34
C ALA A 293 3.63 5.25 -6.30
N ILE A 294 3.48 4.87 -5.02
CA ILE A 294 4.21 5.48 -3.90
C ILE A 294 5.14 4.42 -3.33
N ILE A 295 6.41 4.73 -3.14
CA ILE A 295 7.34 3.94 -2.36
C ILE A 295 7.47 4.57 -0.98
N GLY A 296 7.16 3.82 0.06
CA GLY A 296 7.20 4.31 1.42
C GLY A 296 7.26 3.19 2.44
N ASP A 297 7.28 3.63 3.67
CA ASP A 297 7.32 2.80 4.85
C ASP A 297 6.07 1.91 4.96
N GLY A 298 6.24 0.61 4.96
CA GLY A 298 5.16 -0.37 4.92
C GLY A 298 4.09 -0.14 5.99
N PRO A 299 4.45 -0.09 7.29
CA PRO A 299 3.50 0.17 8.35
C PRO A 299 2.70 1.47 8.18
N VAL A 300 3.33 2.53 7.65
CA VAL A 300 2.65 3.82 7.39
C VAL A 300 1.66 3.69 6.24
N LEU A 301 2.06 3.05 5.14
CA LEU A 301 1.19 2.84 3.98
C LEU A 301 0.01 1.92 4.31
N GLU A 302 0.25 0.84 5.06
CA GLU A 302 -0.79 -0.10 5.49
C GLU A 302 -1.79 0.56 6.42
N TYR A 303 -1.32 1.38 7.37
CA TYR A 303 -2.19 2.15 8.24
C TYR A 303 -3.05 3.13 7.44
N TYR A 304 -2.46 3.85 6.48
CA TYR A 304 -3.20 4.76 5.61
C TYR A 304 -4.30 4.04 4.84
N GLN A 305 -3.98 2.91 4.21
CA GLN A 305 -4.97 2.08 3.50
C GLN A 305 -6.10 1.63 4.42
N HIS A 306 -5.77 1.21 5.65
CA HIS A 306 -6.77 0.72 6.61
C HIS A 306 -7.71 1.82 7.09
N THR A 307 -7.19 3.01 7.35
CA THR A 307 -7.97 4.15 7.86
C THR A 307 -8.73 4.90 6.78
N ASN A 308 -8.34 4.78 5.51
CA ASN A 308 -8.93 5.45 4.36
C ASN A 308 -9.50 4.46 3.33
N GLN A 309 -10.36 3.54 3.79
CA GLN A 309 -10.90 2.43 2.98
C GLN A 309 -11.64 2.85 1.70
N GLY A 310 -12.07 4.10 1.56
CA GLY A 310 -12.72 4.64 0.36
C GLY A 310 -11.79 5.34 -0.62
N SER A 311 -10.49 5.44 -0.34
CA SER A 311 -9.53 6.22 -1.13
C SER A 311 -9.10 5.56 -2.43
N GLY A 312 -9.46 4.28 -2.66
CA GLY A 312 -9.05 3.51 -3.85
C GLY A 312 -7.57 3.16 -3.90
N VAL A 313 -6.82 3.32 -2.80
CA VAL A 313 -5.41 2.93 -2.74
C VAL A 313 -5.23 1.52 -2.18
N ALA A 314 -4.22 0.81 -2.65
CA ALA A 314 -3.86 -0.52 -2.19
C ALA A 314 -2.35 -0.65 -1.99
N VAL A 315 -1.95 -1.25 -0.87
CA VAL A 315 -0.54 -1.61 -0.62
C VAL A 315 -0.29 -2.99 -1.21
N VAL A 316 0.67 -3.08 -2.11
CA VAL A 316 0.93 -4.28 -2.92
C VAL A 316 2.36 -4.79 -2.74
N GLY A 317 2.58 -6.01 -3.20
CA GLY A 317 3.87 -6.66 -3.17
C GLY A 317 4.32 -7.11 -1.77
N ARG A 318 5.54 -7.62 -1.69
CA ARG A 318 6.18 -7.97 -0.41
C ARG A 318 6.96 -6.78 0.13
N THR A 319 7.16 -6.75 1.44
CA THR A 319 8.08 -5.81 2.07
C THR A 319 9.48 -6.04 1.53
N PHE A 320 10.14 -4.98 1.09
CA PHE A 320 11.52 -4.97 0.62
C PHE A 320 12.34 -3.94 1.42
N SER A 321 13.67 -4.01 1.32
CA SER A 321 14.56 -3.14 2.12
C SER A 321 14.17 -3.10 3.61
N PRO A 322 14.38 -4.21 4.38
CA PRO A 322 14.01 -4.24 5.81
C PRO A 322 14.66 -3.10 6.59
N GLU A 323 13.92 -2.51 7.49
CA GLU A 323 14.30 -1.33 8.28
C GLU A 323 14.10 -1.55 9.77
N ASN A 324 14.93 -0.88 10.57
CA ASN A 324 14.78 -0.82 12.01
C ASN A 324 14.55 0.64 12.41
N TYR A 325 13.58 0.89 13.30
CA TYR A 325 13.27 2.23 13.79
C TYR A 325 13.81 2.45 15.18
N GLY A 326 14.48 3.59 15.37
CA GLY A 326 15.02 4.04 16.65
C GLY A 326 14.75 5.53 16.86
N PHE A 327 14.78 6.01 18.09
CA PHE A 327 14.80 7.45 18.34
C PHE A 327 16.17 8.00 17.99
N GLY A 328 16.17 9.14 17.30
CA GLY A 328 17.41 9.86 16.98
C GLY A 328 17.78 10.80 18.13
N LEU A 329 19.07 10.92 18.41
CA LEU A 329 19.63 11.85 19.38
C LEU A 329 20.82 12.59 18.80
N GLN A 330 21.21 13.72 19.39
CA GLN A 330 22.42 14.43 19.01
C GLN A 330 23.64 13.51 19.13
N LEU A 331 24.62 13.70 18.26
CA LEU A 331 25.86 12.94 18.30
C LEU A 331 26.54 13.17 19.68
N HIS A 332 26.96 12.09 20.32
CA HIS A 332 27.55 12.09 21.68
C HIS A 332 26.59 12.54 22.80
N SER A 333 25.26 12.47 22.58
CA SER A 333 24.29 12.76 23.63
C SER A 333 24.42 11.81 24.81
N THR A 334 24.44 12.35 26.00
CA THR A 334 24.47 11.57 27.28
C THR A 334 23.14 10.86 27.54
N MET A 335 22.06 11.28 26.84
CA MET A 335 20.72 10.70 26.95
C MET A 335 20.60 9.35 26.24
N THR A 336 21.48 9.05 25.28
CA THR A 336 21.37 7.85 24.42
C THR A 336 21.36 6.56 25.25
N LYS A 337 22.27 6.43 26.20
CA LYS A 337 22.39 5.22 27.01
C LYS A 337 21.24 5.05 28.00
N PRO A 338 20.86 6.05 28.82
CA PRO A 338 19.69 5.93 29.70
C PRO A 338 18.41 5.59 28.96
N LEU A 339 18.13 6.29 27.84
CA LEU A 339 16.94 6.04 27.02
C LEU A 339 16.96 4.62 26.42
N THR A 340 18.11 4.16 25.91
CA THR A 340 18.23 2.79 25.37
C THR A 340 17.94 1.74 26.45
N VAL A 341 18.49 1.91 27.68
CA VAL A 341 18.24 0.98 28.79
C VAL A 341 16.75 0.94 29.15
N GLU A 342 16.11 2.12 29.21
CA GLU A 342 14.69 2.22 29.51
C GLU A 342 13.82 1.53 28.42
N LEU A 343 14.10 1.79 27.15
CA LEU A 343 13.40 1.13 26.05
C LEU A 343 13.53 -0.39 26.07
N LEU A 344 14.71 -0.92 26.42
CA LEU A 344 14.91 -2.38 26.61
C LEU A 344 14.09 -2.91 27.79
N GLY A 345 13.96 -2.13 28.85
CA GLY A 345 13.10 -2.45 30.01
C GLY A 345 11.63 -2.52 29.61
N LEU A 346 11.14 -1.53 28.89
CA LEU A 346 9.76 -1.46 28.38
C LEU A 346 9.44 -2.57 27.36
N GLU A 347 10.41 -2.95 26.54
CA GLU A 347 10.27 -4.09 25.62
C GLU A 347 10.17 -5.40 26.41
N LYS A 348 11.09 -5.65 27.33
CA LYS A 348 11.09 -6.86 28.18
C LYS A 348 9.86 -6.93 29.08
N GLY A 349 9.35 -5.80 29.55
CA GLY A 349 8.13 -5.69 30.35
C GLY A 349 6.83 -5.87 29.56
N GLY A 350 6.89 -6.03 28.24
CA GLY A 350 5.73 -6.24 27.36
C GLY A 350 4.94 -4.96 27.04
N TYR A 351 5.39 -3.79 27.50
CA TYR A 351 4.73 -2.52 27.22
C TYR A 351 4.72 -2.22 25.71
N LEU A 352 5.86 -2.41 25.04
CA LEU A 352 6.00 -2.20 23.59
C LEU A 352 5.10 -3.15 22.78
N ASP A 353 4.93 -4.40 23.21
CA ASP A 353 4.02 -5.36 22.56
C ASP A 353 2.56 -4.94 22.74
N GLY A 354 2.21 -4.37 23.90
CA GLY A 354 0.91 -3.75 24.13
C GLY A 354 0.63 -2.61 23.15
N LEU A 355 1.61 -1.73 22.90
CA LEU A 355 1.50 -0.65 21.92
C LEU A 355 1.38 -1.20 20.49
N ARG A 356 2.18 -2.19 20.11
CA ARG A 356 2.08 -2.82 18.78
C ARG A 356 0.68 -3.40 18.55
N LYS A 357 0.13 -4.09 19.56
CA LYS A 357 -1.24 -4.63 19.49
C LYS A 357 -2.29 -3.52 19.37
N LYS A 358 -2.13 -2.42 20.09
CA LYS A 358 -3.03 -1.25 20.04
C LYS A 358 -3.07 -0.63 18.65
N TYR A 359 -1.91 -0.42 18.00
CA TYR A 359 -1.80 0.32 16.73
C TYR A 359 -1.87 -0.54 15.48
N PHE A 360 -1.46 -1.81 15.53
CA PHE A 360 -1.40 -2.71 14.38
C PHE A 360 -2.31 -3.94 14.50
N GLY A 361 -2.98 -4.13 15.63
CA GLY A 361 -3.95 -5.22 15.82
C GLY A 361 -3.34 -6.61 16.01
N LYS A 362 -2.03 -6.79 15.78
CA LYS A 362 -1.27 -8.02 16.04
C LYS A 362 0.14 -7.67 16.49
N PRO A 363 0.78 -8.49 17.35
CA PRO A 363 2.17 -8.31 17.74
C PRO A 363 3.13 -8.55 16.58
#